data_66cc782f27d8b4a31bcc7d4e91878e77
#
_entry.id   66cc782f27d8b4a31bcc7d4e91878e77
#
_cell.length_a   1.000
_cell.length_b   1.000
_cell.length_c   1.000
_cell.angle_alpha   90.00
_cell.angle_beta   90.00
_cell.angle_gamma   90.00
#
_symmetry.space_group_name_H-M   'P 1'
#
loop_
_entity.id
_entity.type
_entity.pdbx_description
1 polymer ?
#
loop_
_entity_poly.entity_id
_entity_poly.type
_entity_poly.pdbx_seq_one_letter_code
_entity_poly.pdbx_strand_id
1 'polypeptide(L)'
;AADPLFTVAYTGINGGFVVITADEPGMHSSQNEQDNRNYAKSAKVPLLEPSTSQEAKDMMKMAYEISENFNTLVIMRLTTRLCHSKGLVECEDRNEVGIKPYEKVVKRVTVPANARLLRVDVEEREKKLYKFSNETEVNYMEINEGAKVGVISSGMCFNFAKEVFNNNASYLKLGFTNPMPDEKIKEFASKVEKIYIVEENDKFIEEHVKSLGVDCIGKDILPAYGEMTPDVIRKSIFKENFKHEDIDPDLVIPRPPTFCAGCPHRGLFYELGKRKDVVVAGDIGCYTLGFASPYNAMDFVVCMGASLSSAHGCQKVLNMVDGNEKRVIGVLGDSTFFHTGINSLIDVIYNKGNSISIILDNRITGMTGHQENPGSGFTLQGDDTTAIN
;
A
#
# COMPACT_ATOMS: atom_id res chain seq x y z
N ALA A 1 -10.42 -1.08 6.26
CA ALA A 1 -9.31 -2.05 6.35
C ALA A 1 -8.57 -2.02 7.69
N ALA A 2 -8.45 -0.85 8.34
CA ALA A 2 -7.67 -0.75 9.59
C ALA A 2 -8.28 -1.58 10.74
N ASP A 3 -9.58 -1.48 10.98
CA ASP A 3 -10.24 -2.21 12.08
C ASP A 3 -10.08 -3.74 11.98
N PRO A 4 -10.32 -4.40 10.84
CA PRO A 4 -9.99 -5.81 10.68
C PRO A 4 -8.52 -6.14 10.93
N LEU A 5 -7.58 -5.31 10.44
CA LEU A 5 -6.14 -5.50 10.63
C LEU A 5 -5.78 -5.52 12.12
N PHE A 6 -6.20 -4.50 12.87
CA PHE A 6 -5.91 -4.38 14.29
C PHE A 6 -6.58 -5.49 15.11
N THR A 7 -7.81 -5.88 14.75
CA THR A 7 -8.55 -6.91 15.47
C THR A 7 -7.96 -8.31 15.23
N VAL A 8 -7.60 -8.66 13.98
CA VAL A 8 -6.95 -9.94 13.67
C VAL A 8 -5.59 -10.06 14.36
N ALA A 9 -4.83 -8.96 14.49
CA ALA A 9 -3.60 -8.94 15.26
C ALA A 9 -3.76 -9.39 16.72
N TYR A 10 -4.95 -9.21 17.30
CA TYR A 10 -5.29 -9.70 18.64
C TYR A 10 -5.81 -11.13 18.65
N THR A 11 -6.73 -11.47 17.73
CA THR A 11 -7.44 -12.77 17.76
C THR A 11 -6.53 -13.96 17.54
N GLY A 12 -5.42 -13.78 16.85
CA GLY A 12 -4.61 -14.87 16.33
C GLY A 12 -5.31 -15.57 15.14
N ILE A 13 -4.67 -16.59 14.63
CA ILE A 13 -5.03 -17.28 13.39
C ILE A 13 -5.13 -18.79 13.60
N ASN A 14 -5.68 -19.50 12.61
CA ASN A 14 -5.68 -20.97 12.56
C ASN A 14 -4.76 -21.52 11.46
N GLY A 15 -4.79 -20.90 10.31
CA GLY A 15 -3.86 -21.13 9.21
C GLY A 15 -3.08 -19.86 8.93
N GLY A 16 -1.96 -19.93 8.22
CA GLY A 16 -1.12 -18.79 7.93
C GLY A 16 -1.90 -17.67 7.24
N PHE A 17 -1.67 -16.44 7.68
CA PHE A 17 -2.33 -15.25 7.14
C PHE A 17 -1.31 -14.17 6.78
N VAL A 18 -1.23 -13.87 5.50
CA VAL A 18 -0.33 -12.85 4.96
C VAL A 18 -1.14 -11.75 4.30
N VAL A 19 -0.84 -10.51 4.66
CA VAL A 19 -1.39 -9.30 4.02
C VAL A 19 -0.30 -8.70 3.13
N ILE A 20 -0.54 -8.66 1.83
CA ILE A 20 0.34 -7.99 0.90
C ILE A 20 -0.09 -6.53 0.81
N THR A 21 0.85 -5.61 1.02
CA THR A 21 0.67 -4.18 0.80
C THR A 21 1.60 -3.71 -0.31
N ALA A 22 1.14 -2.78 -1.13
CA ALA A 22 1.95 -2.23 -2.21
C ALA A 22 1.94 -0.71 -2.09
N ASP A 23 3.01 -0.16 -1.53
CA ASP A 23 3.22 1.28 -1.46
C ASP A 23 3.68 1.82 -2.80
N GLU A 24 3.31 3.05 -3.11
CA GLU A 24 3.66 3.69 -4.38
C GLU A 24 4.43 4.99 -4.17
N PRO A 25 5.73 4.92 -3.81
CA PRO A 25 6.59 6.08 -3.81
C PRO A 25 6.58 6.76 -5.18
N GLY A 26 6.40 8.09 -5.20
CA GLY A 26 6.30 8.87 -6.44
C GLY A 26 4.89 8.97 -7.03
N MET A 27 3.89 8.30 -6.47
CA MET A 27 2.48 8.44 -6.87
C MET A 27 2.24 8.32 -8.39
N HIS A 28 2.81 7.31 -9.05
CA HIS A 28 2.68 7.12 -10.51
C HIS A 28 1.23 6.97 -10.96
N SER A 29 0.39 6.34 -10.13
CA SER A 29 -1.06 6.25 -10.31
C SER A 29 -1.88 6.26 -9.02
N SER A 30 -1.24 6.42 -7.86
CA SER A 30 -1.92 6.54 -6.56
C SER A 30 -2.36 7.97 -6.27
N GLN A 31 -3.34 8.12 -5.39
CA GLN A 31 -3.88 9.41 -4.95
C GLN A 31 -2.99 10.12 -3.92
N ASN A 32 -2.13 9.38 -3.25
CA ASN A 32 -1.22 9.85 -2.21
C ASN A 32 -0.04 8.89 -2.05
N GLU A 33 1.00 9.33 -1.39
CA GLU A 33 2.05 8.46 -0.88
C GLU A 33 1.67 7.94 0.50
N GLN A 34 1.79 6.64 0.69
CA GLN A 34 1.53 5.97 1.97
C GLN A 34 2.75 5.16 2.36
N ASP A 35 2.94 5.03 3.67
CA ASP A 35 3.95 4.15 4.26
C ASP A 35 3.27 3.11 5.16
N ASN A 36 3.00 1.95 4.60
CA ASN A 36 2.30 0.87 5.29
C ASN A 36 3.12 0.21 6.41
N ARG A 37 4.43 0.53 6.54
CA ARG A 37 5.26 0.11 7.68
C ARG A 37 4.69 0.62 9.01
N ASN A 38 4.10 1.81 8.99
CA ASN A 38 3.44 2.39 10.15
C ASN A 38 2.23 1.59 10.62
N TYR A 39 1.50 0.94 9.69
CA TYR A 39 0.40 0.04 10.07
C TYR A 39 0.90 -1.23 10.75
N ALA A 40 1.99 -1.83 10.27
CA ALA A 40 2.60 -2.99 10.92
C ALA A 40 3.04 -2.67 12.36
N LYS A 41 3.72 -1.53 12.55
CA LYS A 41 4.15 -1.04 13.86
C LYS A 41 2.97 -0.81 14.80
N SER A 42 1.93 -0.12 14.33
CA SER A 42 0.73 0.17 15.12
C SER A 42 -0.06 -1.08 15.49
N ALA A 43 -0.15 -2.05 14.58
CA ALA A 43 -0.83 -3.32 14.79
C ALA A 43 0.02 -4.34 15.57
N LYS A 44 1.32 -4.08 15.77
CA LYS A 44 2.30 -5.00 16.40
C LYS A 44 2.36 -6.35 15.69
N VAL A 45 2.53 -6.30 14.39
CA VAL A 45 2.61 -7.49 13.53
C VAL A 45 3.90 -7.51 12.72
N PRO A 46 4.43 -8.71 12.38
CA PRO A 46 5.63 -8.85 11.57
C PRO A 46 5.51 -8.14 10.22
N LEU A 47 6.63 -7.53 9.77
CA LEU A 47 6.73 -6.89 8.47
C LEU A 47 7.94 -7.41 7.70
N LEU A 48 7.72 -7.86 6.48
CA LEU A 48 8.73 -8.29 5.52
C LEU A 48 8.82 -7.34 4.34
N GLU A 49 10.05 -7.01 3.92
CA GLU A 49 10.34 -6.10 2.81
C GLU A 49 11.36 -6.71 1.84
N PRO A 50 10.92 -7.49 0.84
CA PRO A 50 11.80 -8.07 -0.16
C PRO A 50 12.40 -7.01 -1.09
N SER A 51 13.61 -7.27 -1.59
CA SER A 51 14.33 -6.38 -2.52
C SER A 51 14.46 -6.95 -3.94
N THR A 52 14.08 -8.21 -4.16
CA THR A 52 14.12 -8.88 -5.47
C THR A 52 12.89 -9.76 -5.68
N SER A 53 12.64 -10.17 -6.92
CA SER A 53 11.58 -11.14 -7.24
C SER A 53 11.80 -12.48 -6.54
N GLN A 54 13.06 -12.95 -6.42
CA GLN A 54 13.37 -14.17 -5.69
C GLN A 54 13.03 -14.03 -4.21
N GLU A 55 13.47 -12.95 -3.58
CA GLU A 55 13.14 -12.71 -2.18
C GLU A 55 11.63 -12.56 -1.94
N ALA A 56 10.90 -11.95 -2.86
CA ALA A 56 9.45 -11.86 -2.75
C ALA A 56 8.79 -13.24 -2.70
N LYS A 57 9.27 -14.20 -3.51
CA LYS A 57 8.83 -15.60 -3.47
C LYS A 57 9.22 -16.28 -2.16
N ASP A 58 10.49 -16.17 -1.77
CA ASP A 58 11.02 -16.91 -0.62
C ASP A 58 10.49 -16.36 0.71
N MET A 59 10.39 -15.03 0.82
CA MET A 59 9.78 -14.37 1.98
C MET A 59 8.27 -14.63 2.07
N MET A 60 7.56 -14.91 0.97
CA MET A 60 6.16 -15.31 1.03
C MET A 60 6.00 -16.65 1.75
N LYS A 61 6.85 -17.63 1.46
CA LYS A 61 6.89 -18.91 2.18
C LYS A 61 7.20 -18.69 3.66
N MET A 62 8.25 -17.91 3.94
CA MET A 62 8.63 -17.54 5.31
C MET A 62 7.49 -16.78 6.03
N ALA A 63 6.74 -15.91 5.36
CA ALA A 63 5.63 -15.18 5.96
C ALA A 63 4.54 -16.11 6.50
N TYR A 64 4.20 -17.17 5.78
CA TYR A 64 3.27 -18.18 6.28
C TYR A 64 3.82 -18.91 7.49
N GLU A 65 5.09 -19.29 7.48
CA GLU A 65 5.76 -19.95 8.61
C GLU A 65 5.79 -19.03 9.85
N ILE A 66 6.17 -17.76 9.68
CA ILE A 66 6.14 -16.75 10.76
C ILE A 66 4.73 -16.59 11.29
N SER A 67 3.76 -16.46 10.39
CA SER A 67 2.36 -16.28 10.74
C SER A 67 1.85 -17.42 11.66
N GLU A 68 2.09 -18.66 11.28
CA GLU A 68 1.67 -19.83 12.06
C GLU A 68 2.45 -19.99 13.38
N ASN A 69 3.78 -19.80 13.34
CA ASN A 69 4.65 -19.95 14.52
C ASN A 69 4.37 -18.90 15.60
N PHE A 70 4.05 -17.67 15.18
CA PHE A 70 3.78 -16.57 16.11
C PHE A 70 2.29 -16.28 16.31
N ASN A 71 1.40 -17.08 15.69
CA ASN A 71 -0.05 -16.94 15.80
C ASN A 71 -0.55 -15.51 15.52
N THR A 72 -0.14 -14.95 14.37
CA THR A 72 -0.52 -13.60 13.96
C THR A 72 -0.46 -13.46 12.44
N LEU A 73 -1.14 -12.45 11.90
CA LEU A 73 -0.91 -12.08 10.50
C LEU A 73 0.49 -11.51 10.30
N VAL A 74 1.00 -11.62 9.08
CA VAL A 74 2.27 -10.99 8.63
C VAL A 74 1.93 -10.01 7.52
N ILE A 75 2.54 -8.83 7.55
CA ILE A 75 2.49 -7.90 6.42
C ILE A 75 3.73 -8.12 5.55
N MET A 76 3.54 -8.27 4.24
CA MET A 76 4.61 -8.22 3.25
C MET A 76 4.44 -6.96 2.42
N ARG A 77 5.37 -6.03 2.58
CA ARG A 77 5.37 -4.75 1.89
C ARG A 77 6.17 -4.83 0.60
N LEU A 78 5.52 -4.47 -0.48
CA LEU A 78 6.13 -4.30 -1.80
C LEU A 78 6.11 -2.81 -2.15
N THR A 79 6.96 -2.40 -3.08
CA THR A 79 6.93 -1.05 -3.65
C THR A 79 6.85 -1.12 -5.16
N THR A 80 6.53 0.00 -5.79
CA THR A 80 6.28 0.10 -7.24
C THR A 80 7.36 -0.58 -8.07
N ARG A 81 8.63 -0.33 -7.79
CA ARG A 81 9.73 -0.90 -8.60
C ARG A 81 9.81 -2.39 -8.48
N LEU A 82 9.61 -2.94 -7.30
CA LEU A 82 9.60 -4.39 -7.13
C LEU A 82 8.40 -5.02 -7.84
N CYS A 83 7.20 -4.43 -7.74
CA CYS A 83 6.00 -4.93 -8.40
C CYS A 83 6.10 -4.93 -9.93
N HIS A 84 6.82 -3.97 -10.50
CA HIS A 84 6.99 -3.82 -11.95
C HIS A 84 8.30 -4.40 -12.48
N SER A 85 9.20 -4.86 -11.61
CA SER A 85 10.44 -5.51 -12.02
C SER A 85 10.19 -6.94 -12.52
N LYS A 86 11.11 -7.43 -13.34
CA LYS A 86 11.17 -8.82 -13.78
C LYS A 86 12.54 -9.37 -13.41
N GLY A 87 12.56 -10.58 -12.85
CA GLY A 87 13.79 -11.27 -12.48
C GLY A 87 13.66 -12.78 -12.69
N LEU A 88 14.79 -13.46 -12.69
CA LEU A 88 14.83 -14.92 -12.65
C LEU A 88 14.45 -15.37 -11.25
N VAL A 89 13.59 -16.37 -11.16
CA VAL A 89 13.11 -16.93 -9.91
C VAL A 89 13.25 -18.44 -9.99
N GLU A 90 13.94 -19.04 -9.02
CA GLU A 90 13.99 -20.47 -8.85
C GLU A 90 12.65 -20.97 -8.29
N CYS A 91 12.01 -21.87 -9.01
CA CYS A 91 10.77 -22.50 -8.59
C CYS A 91 11.04 -23.82 -7.89
N GLU A 92 10.33 -24.08 -6.82
CA GLU A 92 10.33 -25.33 -6.08
C GLU A 92 8.98 -26.03 -6.24
N ASP A 93 8.93 -27.33 -5.99
CA ASP A 93 7.69 -28.07 -5.95
C ASP A 93 6.83 -27.60 -4.76
N ARG A 94 5.51 -27.67 -4.95
CA ARG A 94 4.57 -27.32 -3.89
C ARG A 94 4.66 -28.32 -2.75
N ASN A 95 4.88 -27.82 -1.53
CA ASN A 95 4.71 -28.63 -0.33
C ASN A 95 3.20 -28.84 -0.05
N GLU A 96 2.77 -30.09 0.07
CA GLU A 96 1.41 -30.37 0.53
C GLU A 96 1.30 -30.09 2.02
N VAL A 97 0.32 -29.29 2.39
CA VAL A 97 0.02 -28.95 3.77
C VAL A 97 -1.32 -29.56 4.16
N GLY A 98 -1.35 -30.34 5.24
CA GLY A 98 -2.59 -30.92 5.77
C GLY A 98 -3.55 -29.84 6.25
N ILE A 99 -4.85 -30.07 6.04
CA ILE A 99 -5.90 -29.19 6.56
C ILE A 99 -6.02 -29.40 8.08
N LYS A 100 -5.80 -28.34 8.85
CA LYS A 100 -6.01 -28.35 10.30
C LYS A 100 -7.50 -28.28 10.61
N PRO A 101 -8.04 -29.14 11.49
CA PRO A 101 -9.44 -29.03 11.91
C PRO A 101 -9.66 -27.72 12.66
N TYR A 102 -10.86 -27.16 12.52
CA TYR A 102 -11.23 -25.96 13.27
C TYR A 102 -11.43 -26.29 14.75
N GLU A 103 -10.73 -25.56 15.60
CA GLU A 103 -10.90 -25.60 17.05
C GLU A 103 -11.51 -24.29 17.54
N LYS A 104 -12.57 -24.42 18.39
CA LYS A 104 -13.19 -23.23 18.97
C LYS A 104 -12.31 -22.64 20.06
N VAL A 105 -11.84 -21.42 19.85
CA VAL A 105 -11.07 -20.64 20.83
C VAL A 105 -11.93 -19.49 21.33
N VAL A 106 -12.48 -19.60 22.53
CA VAL A 106 -13.46 -18.64 23.09
C VAL A 106 -12.90 -17.21 23.16
N LYS A 107 -11.62 -17.05 23.52
CA LYS A 107 -10.99 -15.73 23.60
C LYS A 107 -10.86 -14.98 22.25
N ARG A 108 -11.06 -15.66 21.10
CA ARG A 108 -11.12 -15.01 19.79
C ARG A 108 -12.38 -14.16 19.56
N VAL A 109 -13.38 -14.29 20.42
CA VAL A 109 -14.49 -13.34 20.46
C VAL A 109 -14.02 -12.10 21.21
N THR A 110 -13.73 -11.03 20.48
CA THR A 110 -13.03 -9.82 20.97
C THR A 110 -13.94 -8.87 21.78
N VAL A 111 -14.65 -9.43 22.75
CA VAL A 111 -15.31 -8.62 23.79
C VAL A 111 -14.25 -8.07 24.78
N PRO A 112 -14.53 -6.99 25.52
CA PRO A 112 -13.53 -6.34 26.39
C PRO A 112 -12.80 -7.28 27.36
N ALA A 113 -13.50 -8.27 27.91
CA ALA A 113 -12.91 -9.24 28.82
C ALA A 113 -11.83 -10.10 28.14
N ASN A 114 -12.12 -10.60 26.93
CA ASN A 114 -11.18 -11.40 26.14
C ASN A 114 -10.06 -10.53 25.56
N ALA A 115 -10.37 -9.31 25.10
CA ALA A 115 -9.39 -8.40 24.52
C ALA A 115 -8.27 -8.06 25.50
N ARG A 116 -8.56 -7.93 26.81
CA ARG A 116 -7.54 -7.72 27.85
C ARG A 116 -6.54 -8.89 27.94
N LEU A 117 -7.03 -10.11 27.82
CA LEU A 117 -6.17 -11.31 27.82
C LEU A 117 -5.35 -11.39 26.52
N LEU A 118 -5.99 -11.14 25.38
CA LEU A 118 -5.32 -11.12 24.08
C LEU A 118 -4.24 -10.04 24.00
N ARG A 119 -4.41 -8.90 24.70
CA ARG A 119 -3.36 -7.88 24.77
C ARG A 119 -2.09 -8.39 25.41
N VAL A 120 -2.18 -9.22 26.44
CA VAL A 120 -1.01 -9.85 27.05
C VAL A 120 -0.32 -10.78 26.07
N ASP A 121 -1.11 -11.59 25.33
CA ASP A 121 -0.56 -12.48 24.29
C ASP A 121 0.17 -11.67 23.19
N VAL A 122 -0.35 -10.49 22.80
CA VAL A 122 0.30 -9.59 21.83
C VAL A 122 1.66 -9.12 22.34
N GLU A 123 1.76 -8.66 23.59
CA GLU A 123 3.02 -8.18 24.16
C GLU A 123 4.07 -9.29 24.29
N GLU A 124 3.64 -10.49 24.70
CA GLU A 124 4.56 -11.64 24.78
C GLU A 124 5.02 -12.11 23.38
N ARG A 125 4.15 -12.04 22.39
CA ARG A 125 4.49 -12.31 21.01
C ARG A 125 5.50 -11.30 20.47
N GLU A 126 5.32 -10.01 20.77
CA GLU A 126 6.22 -8.94 20.32
C GLU A 126 7.65 -9.18 20.84
N LYS A 127 7.82 -9.60 22.09
CA LYS A 127 9.14 -9.98 22.63
C LYS A 127 9.77 -11.13 21.85
N LYS A 128 8.99 -12.15 21.48
CA LYS A 128 9.49 -13.28 20.68
C LYS A 128 9.86 -12.85 19.25
N LEU A 129 9.04 -11.99 18.64
CA LEU A 129 9.32 -11.43 17.32
C LEU A 129 10.55 -10.53 17.31
N TYR A 130 10.76 -9.76 18.38
CA TYR A 130 11.99 -8.98 18.55
C TYR A 130 13.24 -9.87 18.58
N LYS A 131 13.20 -10.97 19.32
CA LYS A 131 14.31 -11.93 19.31
C LYS A 131 14.51 -12.51 17.91
N PHE A 132 13.43 -12.93 17.25
CA PHE A 132 13.46 -13.46 15.88
C PHE A 132 14.05 -12.43 14.89
N SER A 133 13.72 -11.15 15.00
CA SER A 133 14.24 -10.12 14.10
C SER A 133 15.76 -9.96 14.17
N ASN A 134 16.35 -10.16 15.36
CA ASN A 134 17.80 -10.14 15.54
C ASN A 134 18.51 -11.43 15.05
N GLU A 135 17.80 -12.56 14.99
CA GLU A 135 18.39 -13.86 14.63
C GLU A 135 18.15 -14.21 13.15
N THR A 136 17.12 -13.70 12.52
CA THR A 136 16.72 -14.06 11.14
C THR A 136 17.79 -13.72 10.11
N GLU A 137 17.95 -14.60 9.12
CA GLU A 137 18.93 -14.45 8.03
C GLU A 137 18.51 -13.38 7.00
N VAL A 138 17.23 -12.98 6.95
CA VAL A 138 16.78 -11.91 6.04
C VAL A 138 17.23 -10.52 6.52
N ASN A 139 17.69 -10.42 7.78
CA ASN A 139 18.39 -9.27 8.32
C ASN A 139 19.88 -9.59 8.41
N TYR A 140 20.68 -9.13 7.47
CA TYR A 140 22.10 -9.49 7.40
C TYR A 140 23.02 -8.31 7.13
N MET A 141 24.28 -8.48 7.50
CA MET A 141 25.35 -7.51 7.27
C MET A 141 26.26 -7.97 6.15
N GLU A 142 26.62 -7.06 5.27
CA GLU A 142 27.71 -7.20 4.34
C GLU A 142 28.82 -6.22 4.74
N ILE A 143 29.91 -6.72 5.30
CA ILE A 143 31.01 -5.88 5.76
C ILE A 143 32.09 -5.88 4.68
N ASN A 144 32.34 -4.72 4.10
CA ASN A 144 33.42 -4.50 3.14
C ASN A 144 34.67 -3.97 3.88
N GLU A 145 35.77 -4.67 3.71
CA GLU A 145 37.03 -4.34 4.39
C GLU A 145 37.51 -2.92 4.02
N GLY A 146 37.81 -2.12 5.02
CA GLY A 146 38.25 -0.74 4.85
C GLY A 146 37.12 0.27 4.59
N ALA A 147 35.89 -0.15 4.41
CA ALA A 147 34.76 0.77 4.25
C ALA A 147 34.41 1.44 5.59
N LYS A 148 34.47 2.79 5.60
CA LYS A 148 34.11 3.63 6.76
C LYS A 148 32.65 4.02 6.80
N VAL A 149 31.99 3.91 5.67
CA VAL A 149 30.58 4.22 5.49
C VAL A 149 29.74 2.97 5.66
N GLY A 150 28.68 3.08 6.44
CA GLY A 150 27.62 2.07 6.53
C GLY A 150 26.33 2.56 5.91
N VAL A 151 25.58 1.66 5.31
CA VAL A 151 24.23 1.93 4.80
C VAL A 151 23.26 0.93 5.43
N ILE A 152 22.20 1.45 6.04
CA ILE A 152 21.08 0.63 6.52
C ILE A 152 19.89 0.88 5.59
N SER A 153 19.31 -0.17 5.05
CA SER A 153 18.17 -0.03 4.15
C SER A 153 17.32 -1.30 4.06
N SER A 154 16.11 -1.18 3.49
CA SER A 154 15.16 -2.27 3.23
C SER A 154 14.65 -2.23 1.80
N GLY A 155 13.99 -3.31 1.36
CA GLY A 155 13.33 -3.37 0.06
C GLY A 155 14.25 -2.98 -1.11
N MET A 156 13.68 -2.33 -2.12
CA MET A 156 14.43 -1.91 -3.32
C MET A 156 15.55 -0.91 -3.04
N CYS A 157 15.40 -0.09 -1.98
CA CYS A 157 16.43 0.87 -1.57
C CYS A 157 17.78 0.21 -1.26
N PHE A 158 17.77 -1.05 -0.81
CA PHE A 158 19.01 -1.80 -0.60
C PHE A 158 19.79 -1.99 -1.91
N ASN A 159 19.11 -2.37 -2.99
CA ASN A 159 19.76 -2.55 -4.29
C ASN A 159 20.26 -1.22 -4.86
N PHE A 160 19.48 -0.16 -4.71
CA PHE A 160 19.88 1.18 -5.14
C PHE A 160 21.10 1.69 -4.38
N ALA A 161 21.14 1.47 -3.07
CA ALA A 161 22.30 1.81 -2.25
C ALA A 161 23.56 1.02 -2.68
N LYS A 162 23.41 -0.27 -2.94
CA LYS A 162 24.53 -1.10 -3.43
C LYS A 162 25.06 -0.62 -4.78
N GLU A 163 24.18 -0.23 -5.69
CA GLU A 163 24.60 0.33 -6.98
C GLU A 163 25.37 1.64 -6.83
N VAL A 164 24.97 2.48 -5.87
CA VAL A 164 25.60 3.79 -5.65
C VAL A 164 26.91 3.71 -4.93
N PHE A 165 26.98 2.96 -3.83
CA PHE A 165 28.16 2.92 -2.97
C PHE A 165 29.13 1.79 -3.32
N ASN A 166 28.67 0.73 -3.99
CA ASN A 166 29.47 -0.45 -4.32
C ASN A 166 30.28 -0.96 -3.10
N ASN A 167 31.54 -1.26 -3.26
CA ASN A 167 32.43 -1.72 -2.18
C ASN A 167 32.93 -0.59 -1.24
N ASN A 168 32.51 0.67 -1.49
CA ASN A 168 32.91 1.80 -0.66
C ASN A 168 32.07 1.94 0.63
N ALA A 169 31.04 1.12 0.79
CA ALA A 169 30.24 1.06 2.00
C ALA A 169 30.06 -0.40 2.48
N SER A 170 29.84 -0.56 3.76
CA SER A 170 29.27 -1.76 4.38
C SER A 170 27.75 -1.62 4.47
N TYR A 171 27.03 -2.73 4.51
CA TYR A 171 25.58 -2.72 4.43
C TYR A 171 24.94 -3.53 5.54
N LEU A 172 23.87 -2.98 6.13
CA LEU A 172 22.89 -3.73 6.90
C LEU A 172 21.58 -3.76 6.12
N LYS A 173 21.24 -4.92 5.59
CA LYS A 173 19.95 -5.16 4.97
C LYS A 173 18.93 -5.55 6.01
N LEU A 174 17.79 -4.89 5.98
CA LEU A 174 16.61 -5.20 6.79
C LEU A 174 15.53 -5.79 5.89
N GLY A 175 15.41 -7.11 5.87
CA GLY A 175 14.32 -7.82 5.20
C GLY A 175 13.11 -8.03 6.12
N PHE A 176 13.34 -8.02 7.44
CA PHE A 176 12.32 -8.05 8.49
C PHE A 176 12.44 -6.75 9.30
N THR A 177 11.47 -5.86 9.16
CA THR A 177 11.56 -4.47 9.62
C THR A 177 10.62 -4.12 10.78
N ASN A 178 9.73 -5.02 11.19
CA ASN A 178 8.92 -4.83 12.39
C ASN A 178 8.70 -6.15 13.15
N PRO A 179 9.10 -6.22 14.44
CA PRO A 179 9.94 -5.25 15.15
C PRO A 179 11.36 -5.20 14.58
N MET A 180 12.03 -4.04 14.71
CA MET A 180 13.39 -3.87 14.20
C MET A 180 14.43 -4.62 15.03
N PRO A 181 15.57 -5.04 14.43
CA PRO A 181 16.63 -5.79 15.08
C PRO A 181 17.64 -4.87 15.77
N ASP A 182 17.30 -4.32 16.95
CA ASP A 182 18.11 -3.34 17.65
C ASP A 182 19.55 -3.76 17.90
N GLU A 183 19.77 -5.04 18.23
CA GLU A 183 21.10 -5.58 18.51
C GLU A 183 21.96 -5.62 17.24
N LYS A 184 21.40 -6.07 16.11
CA LYS A 184 22.08 -6.04 14.81
C LYS A 184 22.39 -4.61 14.36
N ILE A 185 21.47 -3.67 14.58
CA ILE A 185 21.67 -2.26 14.24
C ILE A 185 22.85 -1.68 15.05
N LYS A 186 22.90 -1.93 16.37
CA LYS A 186 23.99 -1.47 17.23
C LYS A 186 25.31 -2.16 16.89
N GLU A 187 25.27 -3.44 16.61
CA GLU A 187 26.47 -4.19 16.16
C GLU A 187 27.00 -3.60 14.86
N PHE A 188 26.15 -3.37 13.88
CA PHE A 188 26.54 -2.76 12.60
C PHE A 188 27.12 -1.37 12.79
N ALA A 189 26.47 -0.54 13.62
CA ALA A 189 26.92 0.80 13.92
C ALA A 189 28.32 0.84 14.52
N SER A 190 28.69 -0.17 15.32
CA SER A 190 30.05 -0.27 15.92
C SER A 190 31.16 -0.58 14.90
N LYS A 191 30.80 -0.99 13.68
CA LYS A 191 31.76 -1.42 12.64
C LYS A 191 32.05 -0.36 11.58
N VAL A 192 31.37 0.80 11.65
CA VAL A 192 31.48 1.87 10.65
C VAL A 192 31.57 3.23 11.32
N GLU A 193 32.14 4.22 10.62
CA GLU A 193 32.31 5.56 11.17
C GLU A 193 31.11 6.49 10.89
N LYS A 194 30.38 6.24 9.79
CA LYS A 194 29.27 7.07 9.34
C LYS A 194 28.16 6.21 8.76
N ILE A 195 26.92 6.49 9.13
CA ILE A 195 25.76 5.72 8.70
C ILE A 195 24.81 6.56 7.86
N TYR A 196 24.45 6.05 6.70
CA TYR A 196 23.34 6.55 5.91
C TYR A 196 22.14 5.60 6.01
N ILE A 197 20.94 6.19 6.18
CA ILE A 197 19.69 5.46 6.06
C ILE A 197 19.11 5.75 4.68
N VAL A 198 18.96 4.71 3.86
CA VAL A 198 18.37 4.82 2.53
C VAL A 198 17.04 4.08 2.55
N GLU A 199 15.95 4.82 2.60
CA GLU A 199 14.59 4.31 2.64
C GLU A 199 13.63 5.19 1.84
N GLU A 200 12.56 4.61 1.33
CA GLU A 200 11.45 5.32 0.68
C GLU A 200 10.47 5.84 1.72
N ASN A 201 9.66 6.85 1.34
CA ASN A 201 8.59 7.44 2.15
C ASN A 201 9.06 8.02 3.49
N ASP A 202 8.47 7.59 4.61
CA ASP A 202 8.67 8.14 5.94
C ASP A 202 10.04 7.79 6.55
N LYS A 203 10.40 8.48 7.65
CA LYS A 203 11.61 8.22 8.46
C LYS A 203 11.45 6.99 9.36
N PHE A 204 10.99 5.87 8.83
CA PHE A 204 10.65 4.70 9.64
C PHE A 204 11.88 4.02 10.24
N ILE A 205 12.89 3.74 9.41
CA ILE A 205 14.18 3.17 9.86
C ILE A 205 15.01 4.23 10.56
N GLU A 206 15.09 5.44 10.00
CA GLU A 206 15.88 6.54 10.52
C GLU A 206 15.49 6.92 11.95
N GLU A 207 14.20 7.11 12.23
CA GLU A 207 13.70 7.44 13.56
C GLU A 207 14.01 6.32 14.57
N HIS A 208 13.87 5.08 14.16
CA HIS A 208 14.18 3.95 15.01
C HIS A 208 15.68 3.89 15.34
N VAL A 209 16.56 3.99 14.34
CA VAL A 209 18.02 3.98 14.52
C VAL A 209 18.46 5.14 15.43
N LYS A 210 17.94 6.34 15.22
CA LYS A 210 18.19 7.51 16.11
C LYS A 210 17.69 7.26 17.52
N SER A 211 16.56 6.58 17.71
CA SER A 211 16.03 6.26 19.04
C SER A 211 16.94 5.30 19.84
N LEU A 212 17.79 4.53 19.17
CA LEU A 212 18.80 3.66 19.78
C LEU A 212 20.07 4.41 20.21
N GLY A 213 20.15 5.73 19.98
CA GLY A 213 21.33 6.54 20.23
C GLY A 213 22.41 6.39 19.15
N VAL A 214 22.07 5.92 17.96
CA VAL A 214 22.97 5.77 16.82
C VAL A 214 22.84 6.98 15.90
N ASP A 215 23.95 7.68 15.68
CA ASP A 215 23.99 8.81 14.76
C ASP A 215 23.88 8.32 13.31
N CYS A 216 22.95 8.85 12.55
CA CYS A 216 22.74 8.52 11.15
C CYS A 216 22.20 9.70 10.35
N ILE A 217 22.40 9.64 9.06
CA ILE A 217 21.96 10.64 8.08
C ILE A 217 20.95 9.97 7.14
N GLY A 218 19.76 10.53 7.05
CA GLY A 218 18.69 10.02 6.19
C GLY A 218 17.94 11.14 5.48
N LYS A 219 16.71 11.36 5.86
CA LYS A 219 15.81 12.36 5.23
C LYS A 219 16.22 13.82 5.44
N ASP A 220 17.26 14.09 6.21
CA ASP A 220 17.86 15.42 6.28
C ASP A 220 18.51 15.83 4.94
N ILE A 221 18.93 14.84 4.13
CA ILE A 221 19.54 15.07 2.81
C ILE A 221 18.84 14.30 1.69
N LEU A 222 18.23 13.14 1.99
CA LEU A 222 17.43 12.37 1.04
C LEU A 222 15.98 12.88 1.04
N PRO A 223 15.27 12.88 -0.10
CA PRO A 223 13.90 13.36 -0.16
C PRO A 223 12.96 12.47 0.68
N ALA A 224 11.96 13.10 1.30
CA ALA A 224 10.92 12.42 2.06
C ALA A 224 9.69 12.05 1.22
N TYR A 225 9.71 12.37 -0.06
CA TYR A 225 8.64 12.09 -1.03
C TYR A 225 9.26 11.77 -2.39
N GLY A 226 8.44 11.17 -3.23
CA GLY A 226 8.88 10.75 -4.56
C GLY A 226 9.65 9.42 -4.52
N GLU A 227 9.95 8.93 -5.70
CA GLU A 227 10.64 7.66 -5.86
C GLU A 227 12.12 7.78 -5.50
N MET A 228 12.63 6.83 -4.73
CA MET A 228 14.06 6.68 -4.50
C MET A 228 14.68 5.96 -5.71
N THR A 229 15.76 6.53 -6.26
CA THR A 229 16.53 5.93 -7.35
C THR A 229 18.02 6.09 -7.07
N PRO A 230 18.91 5.35 -7.77
CA PRO A 230 20.35 5.56 -7.66
C PRO A 230 20.75 7.01 -7.92
N ASP A 231 20.13 7.68 -8.89
CA ASP A 231 20.44 9.07 -9.25
C ASP A 231 20.04 10.04 -8.14
N VAL A 232 18.88 9.82 -7.50
CA VAL A 232 18.43 10.60 -6.34
C VAL A 232 19.43 10.46 -5.20
N ILE A 233 19.89 9.25 -4.91
CA ILE A 233 20.88 8.96 -3.86
C ILE A 233 22.20 9.67 -4.17
N ARG A 234 22.74 9.53 -5.38
CA ARG A 234 24.00 10.17 -5.82
C ARG A 234 23.92 11.68 -5.72
N LYS A 235 22.85 12.25 -6.26
CA LYS A 235 22.63 13.71 -6.20
C LYS A 235 22.54 14.22 -4.77
N SER A 236 21.83 13.50 -3.90
CA SER A 236 21.61 13.92 -2.52
C SER A 236 22.88 13.81 -1.66
N ILE A 237 23.61 12.71 -1.79
CA ILE A 237 24.77 12.39 -0.94
C ILE A 237 26.07 12.96 -1.50
N PHE A 238 26.33 12.75 -2.78
CA PHE A 238 27.60 13.12 -3.41
C PHE A 238 27.55 14.44 -4.16
N LYS A 239 26.34 15.04 -4.31
CA LYS A 239 26.11 16.24 -5.13
C LYS A 239 26.46 16.05 -6.59
N GLU A 240 26.43 14.82 -7.07
CA GLU A 240 26.66 14.48 -8.46
C GLU A 240 25.40 14.73 -9.29
N ASN A 241 25.56 15.41 -10.41
CA ASN A 241 24.49 15.55 -11.39
C ASN A 241 24.78 14.61 -12.57
N PHE A 242 23.84 13.74 -12.86
CA PHE A 242 23.90 12.91 -14.07
C PHE A 242 23.66 13.79 -15.30
N LYS A 243 24.49 13.61 -16.31
CA LYS A 243 24.16 14.06 -17.67
C LYS A 243 23.17 13.04 -18.23
N HIS A 244 21.91 13.39 -18.23
CA HIS A 244 20.95 12.72 -19.10
C HIS A 244 21.21 13.16 -20.55
N GLU A 245 20.99 12.27 -21.51
CA GLU A 245 20.91 12.69 -22.89
C GLU A 245 19.77 13.70 -23.02
N ASP A 246 20.03 14.84 -23.61
CA ASP A 246 19.01 15.84 -23.91
C ASP A 246 18.10 15.31 -25.02
N ILE A 247 17.00 14.67 -24.59
CA ILE A 247 15.95 14.24 -25.51
C ILE A 247 15.10 15.48 -25.81
N ASP A 248 14.96 15.80 -27.08
CA ASP A 248 14.05 16.85 -27.53
C ASP A 248 12.63 16.55 -27.01
N PRO A 249 12.05 17.41 -26.14
CA PRO A 249 10.72 17.22 -25.60
C PRO A 249 9.64 17.02 -26.66
N ASP A 250 9.83 17.59 -27.86
CA ASP A 250 8.90 17.48 -28.97
C ASP A 250 8.86 16.06 -29.59
N LEU A 251 9.88 15.23 -29.34
CA LEU A 251 9.90 13.83 -29.73
C LEU A 251 9.08 12.93 -28.80
N VAL A 252 8.74 13.42 -27.60
CA VAL A 252 7.99 12.67 -26.60
C VAL A 252 6.51 13.07 -26.65
N ILE A 253 5.69 12.21 -27.22
CA ILE A 253 4.25 12.42 -27.27
C ILE A 253 3.67 12.11 -25.88
N PRO A 254 3.07 13.09 -25.17
CA PRO A 254 2.39 12.83 -23.92
C PRO A 254 1.24 11.83 -24.11
N ARG A 255 1.18 10.81 -23.26
CA ARG A 255 0.13 9.78 -23.26
C ARG A 255 -0.56 9.69 -21.90
N PRO A 256 -1.30 10.75 -21.50
CA PRO A 256 -2.04 10.69 -20.25
C PRO A 256 -3.11 9.59 -20.33
N PRO A 257 -3.49 8.97 -19.21
CA PRO A 257 -4.61 8.05 -19.17
C PRO A 257 -5.87 8.72 -19.70
N THR A 258 -6.60 8.04 -20.57
CA THR A 258 -7.86 8.52 -21.15
C THR A 258 -8.88 7.38 -21.21
N PHE A 259 -10.16 7.73 -21.35
CA PHE A 259 -11.18 6.73 -21.64
C PHE A 259 -10.88 5.98 -22.95
N CYS A 260 -11.10 4.69 -22.94
CA CYS A 260 -10.97 3.86 -24.14
C CYS A 260 -11.80 4.40 -25.32
N ALA A 261 -11.38 4.10 -26.55
CA ALA A 261 -12.17 4.42 -27.72
C ALA A 261 -13.55 3.73 -27.64
N GLY A 262 -14.64 4.48 -27.86
CA GLY A 262 -16.01 3.95 -27.77
C GLY A 262 -16.53 3.68 -26.36
N CYS A 263 -15.79 4.05 -25.30
CA CYS A 263 -16.24 3.87 -23.92
C CYS A 263 -17.57 4.57 -23.65
N PRO A 264 -18.60 3.87 -23.11
CA PRO A 264 -19.93 4.46 -22.86
C PRO A 264 -19.90 5.58 -21.81
N HIS A 265 -18.94 5.57 -20.90
CA HIS A 265 -18.78 6.62 -19.89
C HIS A 265 -18.56 8.01 -20.47
N ARG A 266 -17.99 8.09 -21.68
CA ARG A 266 -17.70 9.39 -22.36
C ARG A 266 -18.95 10.26 -22.50
N GLY A 267 -20.08 9.67 -22.89
CA GLY A 267 -21.35 10.41 -23.08
C GLY A 267 -21.82 11.08 -21.81
N LEU A 268 -21.83 10.35 -20.70
CA LEU A 268 -22.25 10.88 -19.41
C LEU A 268 -21.36 12.05 -18.98
N PHE A 269 -20.03 11.85 -18.96
CA PHE A 269 -19.11 12.88 -18.49
C PHE A 269 -19.05 14.09 -19.41
N TYR A 270 -19.27 13.90 -20.71
CA TYR A 270 -19.40 15.02 -21.63
C TYR A 270 -20.62 15.90 -21.30
N GLU A 271 -21.75 15.31 -20.92
CA GLU A 271 -22.93 16.07 -20.51
C GLU A 271 -22.77 16.68 -19.10
N LEU A 272 -22.21 15.95 -18.15
CA LEU A 272 -21.96 16.48 -16.79
C LEU A 272 -21.01 17.67 -16.83
N GLY A 273 -19.94 17.61 -17.63
CA GLY A 273 -18.97 18.71 -17.74
C GLY A 273 -19.54 20.03 -18.29
N LYS A 274 -20.65 19.99 -19.02
CA LYS A 274 -21.35 21.19 -19.51
C LYS A 274 -22.22 21.86 -18.45
N ARG A 275 -22.60 21.12 -17.41
CA ARG A 275 -23.55 21.60 -16.40
C ARG A 275 -22.85 22.49 -15.40
N LYS A 276 -23.48 23.64 -15.12
CA LYS A 276 -23.04 24.61 -14.10
C LYS A 276 -23.88 24.58 -12.82
N ASP A 277 -25.00 23.89 -12.89
CA ASP A 277 -26.01 23.75 -11.83
C ASP A 277 -25.79 22.45 -10.99
N VAL A 278 -24.71 21.72 -11.23
CA VAL A 278 -24.36 20.50 -10.49
C VAL A 278 -22.98 20.61 -9.85
N VAL A 279 -22.80 19.83 -8.79
CA VAL A 279 -21.51 19.49 -8.18
C VAL A 279 -21.34 17.98 -8.29
N VAL A 280 -20.23 17.50 -8.83
CA VAL A 280 -20.01 16.08 -9.10
C VAL A 280 -18.96 15.53 -8.13
N ALA A 281 -19.40 14.69 -7.20
CA ALA A 281 -18.56 13.86 -6.37
C ALA A 281 -18.21 12.58 -7.14
N GLY A 282 -16.97 12.47 -7.58
CA GLY A 282 -16.46 11.30 -8.27
C GLY A 282 -15.98 10.21 -7.33
N ASP A 283 -15.61 9.08 -7.91
CA ASP A 283 -15.07 7.92 -7.20
C ASP A 283 -13.87 7.33 -7.95
N ILE A 284 -13.28 6.26 -7.44
CA ILE A 284 -12.07 5.64 -7.98
C ILE A 284 -12.41 4.50 -8.94
N GLY A 285 -11.99 4.66 -10.18
CA GLY A 285 -12.17 3.70 -11.26
C GLY A 285 -11.92 4.36 -12.61
N CYS A 286 -12.25 3.69 -13.72
CA CYS A 286 -12.15 4.27 -15.07
C CYS A 286 -12.89 5.61 -15.18
N TYR A 287 -14.00 5.76 -14.51
CA TYR A 287 -14.83 6.97 -14.50
C TYR A 287 -14.13 8.16 -13.83
N THR A 288 -13.12 7.97 -12.99
CA THR A 288 -12.30 9.06 -12.47
C THR A 288 -11.70 9.89 -13.60
N LEU A 289 -11.40 9.29 -14.76
CA LEU A 289 -10.88 9.98 -15.93
C LEU A 289 -11.82 11.08 -16.48
N GLY A 290 -13.06 11.12 -16.03
CA GLY A 290 -14.00 12.22 -16.30
C GLY A 290 -13.56 13.58 -15.72
N PHE A 291 -12.55 13.60 -14.81
CA PHE A 291 -11.97 14.87 -14.32
C PHE A 291 -11.18 15.61 -15.39
N ALA A 292 -10.56 14.87 -16.32
CA ALA A 292 -9.65 15.41 -17.32
C ALA A 292 -10.40 16.04 -18.51
N SER A 293 -9.70 16.95 -19.21
CA SER A 293 -10.16 17.50 -20.50
C SER A 293 -10.38 16.36 -21.51
N PRO A 294 -11.42 16.43 -22.36
CA PRO A 294 -12.36 17.54 -22.56
C PRO A 294 -13.56 17.56 -21.61
N TYR A 295 -13.67 16.56 -20.70
CA TYR A 295 -14.88 16.40 -19.88
C TYR A 295 -14.96 17.41 -18.74
N ASN A 296 -13.92 17.54 -17.93
CA ASN A 296 -13.85 18.43 -16.75
C ASN A 296 -15.10 18.31 -15.88
N ALA A 297 -15.55 17.08 -15.64
CA ALA A 297 -16.88 16.78 -15.13
C ALA A 297 -16.91 16.40 -13.65
N MET A 298 -15.76 16.48 -12.95
CA MET A 298 -15.70 16.15 -11.53
C MET A 298 -15.17 17.32 -10.73
N ASP A 299 -15.79 17.58 -9.58
CA ASP A 299 -15.38 18.63 -8.65
C ASP A 299 -14.42 18.07 -7.58
N PHE A 300 -14.65 16.86 -7.09
CA PHE A 300 -13.78 16.22 -6.11
C PHE A 300 -13.91 14.69 -6.11
N VAL A 301 -12.85 14.03 -5.63
CA VAL A 301 -12.74 12.58 -5.39
C VAL A 301 -12.04 12.37 -4.06
N VAL A 302 -12.49 11.43 -3.24
CA VAL A 302 -11.87 11.13 -1.92
C VAL A 302 -11.22 9.75 -1.93
N CYS A 303 -12.00 8.69 -1.88
CA CYS A 303 -11.53 7.32 -1.91
C CYS A 303 -12.58 6.38 -2.51
N MET A 304 -12.19 5.14 -2.80
CA MET A 304 -13.06 4.14 -3.40
C MET A 304 -14.32 3.90 -2.56
N GLY A 305 -15.51 4.13 -3.15
CA GLY A 305 -16.83 3.97 -2.52
C GLY A 305 -17.35 5.20 -1.75
N ALA A 306 -16.59 6.31 -1.71
CA ALA A 306 -16.97 7.48 -0.94
C ALA A 306 -17.85 8.49 -1.70
N SER A 307 -18.05 8.34 -3.00
CA SER A 307 -18.75 9.35 -3.81
C SER A 307 -20.17 9.63 -3.33
N LEU A 308 -20.95 8.57 -3.01
CA LEU A 308 -22.33 8.73 -2.59
C LEU A 308 -22.46 9.41 -1.22
N SER A 309 -21.65 9.00 -0.24
CA SER A 309 -21.64 9.62 1.09
C SER A 309 -21.14 11.05 1.04
N SER A 310 -20.11 11.34 0.24
CA SER A 310 -19.57 12.67 0.03
C SER A 310 -20.59 13.59 -0.67
N ALA A 311 -21.28 13.06 -1.69
CA ALA A 311 -22.37 13.79 -2.35
C ALA A 311 -23.52 14.10 -1.38
N HIS A 312 -23.87 13.12 -0.53
CA HIS A 312 -24.90 13.32 0.49
C HIS A 312 -24.55 14.44 1.48
N GLY A 313 -23.34 14.39 2.04
CA GLY A 313 -22.85 15.42 2.96
C GLY A 313 -22.81 16.81 2.31
N CYS A 314 -22.25 16.89 1.10
CA CYS A 314 -22.19 18.13 0.33
C CYS A 314 -23.59 18.71 0.04
N GLN A 315 -24.53 17.85 -0.39
CA GLN A 315 -25.90 18.29 -0.66
C GLN A 315 -26.61 18.82 0.59
N LYS A 316 -26.39 18.16 1.76
CA LYS A 316 -26.95 18.66 3.03
C LYS A 316 -26.45 20.06 3.36
N VAL A 317 -25.17 20.33 3.17
CA VAL A 317 -24.60 21.67 3.39
C VAL A 317 -25.17 22.68 2.39
N LEU A 318 -25.23 22.31 1.11
CA LEU A 318 -25.79 23.19 0.07
C LEU A 318 -27.27 23.53 0.32
N ASN A 319 -28.02 22.59 0.89
CA ASN A 319 -29.43 22.86 1.26
C ASN A 319 -29.57 23.90 2.40
N MET A 320 -28.49 24.20 3.14
CA MET A 320 -28.48 25.23 4.18
C MET A 320 -28.13 26.63 3.64
N VAL A 321 -27.72 26.71 2.37
CA VAL A 321 -27.35 27.98 1.73
C VAL A 321 -28.56 28.56 1.05
N ASP A 322 -28.99 29.76 1.49
CA ASP A 322 -30.13 30.47 0.91
C ASP A 322 -29.92 30.76 -0.57
N GLY A 323 -30.94 30.44 -1.38
CA GLY A 323 -30.88 30.62 -2.83
C GLY A 323 -30.02 29.65 -3.60
N ASN A 324 -29.50 28.60 -2.96
CA ASN A 324 -28.76 27.57 -3.67
C ASN A 324 -29.69 26.67 -4.49
N GLU A 325 -29.41 26.57 -5.81
CA GLU A 325 -30.12 25.70 -6.74
C GLU A 325 -29.30 24.50 -7.20
N LYS A 326 -28.00 24.40 -6.78
CA LYS A 326 -27.12 23.32 -7.21
C LYS A 326 -27.52 21.97 -6.63
N ARG A 327 -27.43 20.94 -7.47
CA ARG A 327 -27.63 19.57 -7.10
C ARG A 327 -26.27 18.86 -7.03
N VAL A 328 -26.11 17.98 -6.05
CA VAL A 328 -24.90 17.16 -5.94
C VAL A 328 -25.16 15.77 -6.50
N ILE A 329 -24.25 15.33 -7.36
CA ILE A 329 -24.29 14.03 -8.03
C ILE A 329 -23.12 13.21 -7.52
N GLY A 330 -23.37 12.02 -6.96
CA GLY A 330 -22.35 11.02 -6.67
C GLY A 330 -22.28 10.03 -7.83
N VAL A 331 -21.08 9.80 -8.37
CA VAL A 331 -20.87 8.89 -9.51
C VAL A 331 -19.86 7.84 -9.13
N LEU A 332 -20.22 6.56 -9.31
CA LEU A 332 -19.31 5.42 -9.10
C LEU A 332 -19.62 4.26 -10.08
N GLY A 333 -18.70 3.32 -10.21
CA GLY A 333 -18.90 2.11 -11.00
C GLY A 333 -19.57 0.98 -10.21
N ASP A 334 -20.06 -0.02 -10.91
CA ASP A 334 -20.70 -1.23 -10.38
C ASP A 334 -19.81 -1.99 -9.40
N SER A 335 -18.56 -2.26 -9.76
CA SER A 335 -17.60 -2.94 -8.90
C SER A 335 -17.37 -2.18 -7.58
N THR A 336 -17.16 -0.86 -7.66
CA THR A 336 -17.04 0.01 -6.49
C THR A 336 -18.31 0.04 -5.65
N PHE A 337 -19.47 0.01 -6.30
CA PHE A 337 -20.77 -0.06 -5.61
C PHE A 337 -20.88 -1.32 -4.76
N PHE A 338 -20.59 -2.50 -5.34
CA PHE A 338 -20.60 -3.76 -4.60
C PHE A 338 -19.55 -3.80 -3.50
N HIS A 339 -18.37 -3.21 -3.72
CA HIS A 339 -17.28 -3.22 -2.75
C HIS A 339 -17.61 -2.39 -1.49
N THR A 340 -18.04 -1.13 -1.65
CA THR A 340 -18.26 -0.20 -0.52
C THR A 340 -19.38 0.82 -0.73
N GLY A 341 -19.80 1.07 -1.97
CA GLY A 341 -20.79 2.11 -2.30
C GLY A 341 -22.20 1.79 -1.80
N ILE A 342 -22.56 0.52 -1.70
CA ILE A 342 -23.89 0.08 -1.24
C ILE A 342 -24.22 0.59 0.16
N ASN A 343 -23.26 0.59 1.06
CA ASN A 343 -23.44 1.08 2.44
C ASN A 343 -23.75 2.58 2.44
N SER A 344 -23.07 3.34 1.58
CA SER A 344 -23.31 4.76 1.41
C SER A 344 -24.70 5.05 0.84
N LEU A 345 -25.17 4.25 -0.12
CA LEU A 345 -26.53 4.40 -0.66
C LEU A 345 -27.60 4.14 0.41
N ILE A 346 -27.42 3.11 1.21
CA ILE A 346 -28.34 2.80 2.33
C ILE A 346 -28.39 3.97 3.31
N ASP A 347 -27.25 4.57 3.64
CA ASP A 347 -27.18 5.73 4.53
C ASP A 347 -27.87 6.97 3.94
N VAL A 348 -27.66 7.24 2.64
CA VAL A 348 -28.34 8.32 1.92
C VAL A 348 -29.85 8.18 2.03
N ILE A 349 -30.38 6.97 1.80
CA ILE A 349 -31.84 6.69 1.84
C ILE A 349 -32.35 6.81 3.28
N TYR A 350 -31.65 6.18 4.24
CA TYR A 350 -32.04 6.20 5.64
C TYR A 350 -32.12 7.63 6.19
N ASN A 351 -31.17 8.49 5.83
CA ASN A 351 -31.12 9.89 6.26
C ASN A 351 -31.89 10.84 5.35
N LYS A 352 -32.79 10.34 4.48
CA LYS A 352 -33.62 11.12 3.57
C LYS A 352 -32.79 12.12 2.75
N GLY A 353 -31.66 11.67 2.23
CA GLY A 353 -30.80 12.45 1.34
C GLY A 353 -31.50 12.74 0.01
N ASN A 354 -31.15 13.87 -0.57
CA ASN A 354 -31.70 14.33 -1.87
C ASN A 354 -30.58 14.55 -2.91
N SER A 355 -29.38 14.03 -2.67
CA SER A 355 -28.33 13.92 -3.70
C SER A 355 -28.73 12.90 -4.77
N ILE A 356 -28.15 13.05 -5.97
CA ILE A 356 -28.36 12.12 -7.08
C ILE A 356 -27.23 11.08 -7.04
N SER A 357 -27.59 9.79 -7.09
CA SER A 357 -26.63 8.68 -7.17
C SER A 357 -26.65 8.09 -8.56
N ILE A 358 -25.49 8.03 -9.24
CA ILE A 358 -25.32 7.42 -10.56
C ILE A 358 -24.36 6.26 -10.42
N ILE A 359 -24.84 5.04 -10.72
CA ILE A 359 -24.03 3.83 -10.77
C ILE A 359 -23.77 3.49 -12.24
N LEU A 360 -22.50 3.41 -12.62
CA LEU A 360 -22.06 3.08 -13.96
C LEU A 360 -21.80 1.58 -14.04
N ASP A 361 -22.75 0.85 -14.58
CA ASP A 361 -22.69 -0.60 -14.69
C ASP A 361 -22.12 -1.02 -16.07
N ASN A 362 -20.91 -1.52 -16.06
CA ASN A 362 -20.28 -2.18 -17.20
C ASN A 362 -20.00 -3.68 -16.94
N ARG A 363 -20.45 -4.21 -15.81
CA ARG A 363 -20.34 -5.60 -15.38
C ARG A 363 -18.91 -6.12 -15.30
N ILE A 364 -17.94 -5.25 -15.04
CA ILE A 364 -16.55 -5.67 -14.94
C ILE A 364 -15.72 -4.66 -14.12
N THR A 365 -14.70 -5.14 -13.41
CA THR A 365 -13.69 -4.29 -12.76
C THR A 365 -12.61 -3.96 -13.79
N GLY A 366 -12.86 -2.94 -14.63
CA GLY A 366 -12.10 -2.70 -15.85
C GLY A 366 -10.68 -2.18 -15.62
N MET A 367 -10.49 -1.17 -14.75
CA MET A 367 -9.22 -0.43 -14.62
C MET A 367 -8.05 -1.32 -14.17
N THR A 368 -8.29 -2.30 -13.34
CA THR A 368 -7.26 -3.15 -12.72
C THR A 368 -6.98 -4.46 -13.45
N GLY A 369 -7.58 -4.67 -14.61
CA GLY A 369 -7.29 -5.83 -15.47
C GLY A 369 -8.49 -6.71 -15.80
N HIS A 370 -9.70 -6.15 -15.80
CA HIS A 370 -10.93 -6.82 -16.20
C HIS A 370 -11.29 -8.02 -15.31
N GLN A 371 -11.20 -7.85 -14.00
CA GLN A 371 -11.64 -8.87 -13.04
C GLN A 371 -13.17 -8.96 -12.99
N GLU A 372 -13.66 -10.17 -12.73
CA GLU A 372 -15.06 -10.41 -12.46
C GLU A 372 -15.54 -9.69 -11.20
N ASN A 373 -16.83 -9.34 -11.17
CA ASN A 373 -17.50 -8.75 -10.01
C ASN A 373 -18.89 -9.36 -9.83
N PRO A 374 -19.62 -9.10 -8.74
CA PRO A 374 -20.92 -9.71 -8.50
C PRO A 374 -21.98 -9.48 -9.59
N GLY A 375 -21.82 -8.47 -10.42
CA GLY A 375 -22.73 -8.19 -11.55
C GLY A 375 -22.38 -8.94 -12.84
N SER A 376 -21.21 -9.60 -12.92
CA SER A 376 -20.76 -10.24 -14.19
C SER A 376 -21.44 -11.57 -14.48
N GLY A 377 -21.86 -12.32 -13.47
CA GLY A 377 -22.42 -13.67 -13.60
C GLY A 377 -21.37 -14.78 -13.55
N PHE A 378 -20.11 -14.45 -13.21
CA PHE A 378 -19.02 -15.40 -13.08
C PHE A 378 -18.32 -15.27 -11.72
N THR A 379 -17.80 -16.39 -11.19
CA THR A 379 -16.88 -16.36 -10.06
C THR A 379 -15.48 -15.92 -10.52
N LEU A 380 -14.59 -15.62 -9.57
CA LEU A 380 -13.18 -15.32 -9.91
C LEU A 380 -12.43 -16.50 -10.55
N GLN A 381 -12.91 -17.71 -10.36
CA GLN A 381 -12.38 -18.94 -10.99
C GLN A 381 -12.98 -19.20 -12.38
N GLY A 382 -13.98 -18.40 -12.80
CA GLY A 382 -14.63 -18.51 -14.09
C GLY A 382 -15.86 -19.45 -14.12
N ASP A 383 -16.34 -19.90 -12.96
CA ASP A 383 -17.56 -20.70 -12.87
C ASP A 383 -18.80 -19.82 -13.04
N ASP A 384 -19.84 -20.34 -13.69
CA ASP A 384 -21.12 -19.65 -13.81
C ASP A 384 -21.77 -19.44 -12.43
N THR A 385 -22.32 -18.24 -12.22
CA THR A 385 -23.07 -17.89 -11.01
C THR A 385 -24.18 -16.89 -11.32
N THR A 386 -25.06 -16.64 -10.34
CA THR A 386 -26.13 -15.65 -10.51
C THR A 386 -25.57 -14.23 -10.48
N ALA A 387 -25.78 -13.48 -11.55
CA ALA A 387 -25.47 -12.06 -11.56
C ALA A 387 -26.39 -11.29 -10.60
N ILE A 388 -25.81 -10.40 -9.81
CA ILE A 388 -26.57 -9.46 -8.96
C ILE A 388 -26.87 -8.23 -9.82
N ASN A 389 -28.17 -7.90 -9.93
CA ASN A 389 -28.66 -6.75 -10.69
C ASN A 389 -29.18 -5.65 -9.76
#